data_5dfa1bd066605ee7d16967587f923a4a
#
_entry.id   5dfa1bd066605ee7d16967587f923a4a
#
_cell.length_a   1.000
_cell.length_b   1.000
_cell.length_c   1.000
_cell.angle_alpha   90.00
_cell.angle_beta   90.00
_cell.angle_gamma   90.00
#
_symmetry.space_group_name_H-M   'P 1'
#
loop_
_entity.id
_entity.type
_entity.pdbx_description
1 polymer ?
#
loop_
_entity_poly.entity_id
_entity_poly.type
_entity_poly.pdbx_seq_one_letter_code
_entity_poly.pdbx_strand_id
1 'polypeptide(L)'
;MKQLNRRNVVGILLGIPFILIGINHFIQPEIFNAIVPSYLGWPSFWNYTSGAMEIVFGAGMMVPLTRNYAARLLFVLVILMSLANLNMWINDLPFNGIRMSTTAHIVRWIIQFILLAVLLWLGEVIGKSTSTSEV
;
A
#
# COMPACT_ATOMS: atom_id res chain seq x y z
N MET A 1 -31.31 6.34 8.58
CA MET A 1 -30.14 5.57 8.07
C MET A 1 -28.96 6.51 7.93
N LYS A 2 -27.85 6.23 8.63
CA LYS A 2 -26.62 6.99 8.39
C LYS A 2 -26.17 6.71 6.95
N GLN A 3 -26.07 7.73 6.13
CA GLN A 3 -25.48 7.58 4.80
C GLN A 3 -24.08 6.99 4.97
N LEU A 4 -23.81 5.89 4.28
CA LEU A 4 -22.49 5.29 4.27
C LEU A 4 -21.52 6.30 3.66
N ASN A 5 -20.64 6.85 4.48
CA ASN A 5 -19.62 7.77 3.99
C ASN A 5 -18.69 7.00 3.04
N ARG A 6 -18.54 7.48 1.81
CA ARG A 6 -17.68 6.85 0.78
C ARG A 6 -16.27 6.59 1.29
N ARG A 7 -15.70 7.49 2.09
CA ARG A 7 -14.38 7.32 2.70
C ARG A 7 -14.34 6.15 3.69
N ASN A 8 -15.43 5.91 4.42
CA ASN A 8 -15.52 4.75 5.32
C ASN A 8 -15.48 3.44 4.54
N VAL A 9 -16.26 3.36 3.47
CA VAL A 9 -16.32 2.16 2.62
C VAL A 9 -14.96 1.89 1.98
N VAL A 10 -14.37 2.89 1.34
CA VAL A 10 -13.08 2.74 0.66
C VAL A 10 -11.96 2.45 1.65
N GLY A 11 -11.96 3.08 2.82
CA GLY A 11 -10.99 2.82 3.88
C GLY A 11 -11.02 1.37 4.38
N ILE A 12 -12.22 0.79 4.51
CA ILE A 12 -12.37 -0.62 4.88
C ILE A 12 -11.96 -1.54 3.71
N LEU A 13 -12.43 -1.26 2.49
CA LEU A 13 -12.12 -2.06 1.30
C LEU A 13 -10.62 -2.12 0.98
N LEU A 14 -9.87 -1.05 1.28
CA LEU A 14 -8.41 -1.04 1.13
C LEU A 14 -7.67 -1.53 2.37
N GLY A 15 -8.19 -1.26 3.55
CA GLY A 15 -7.55 -1.66 4.80
C GLY A 15 -7.43 -3.18 4.93
N ILE A 16 -8.47 -3.92 4.53
CA ILE A 16 -8.46 -5.39 4.58
C ILE A 16 -7.34 -5.99 3.71
N PRO A 17 -7.20 -5.66 2.42
CA PRO A 17 -6.09 -6.15 1.61
C PRO A 17 -4.71 -5.81 2.18
N PHE A 18 -4.50 -4.60 2.69
CA PHE A 18 -3.22 -4.24 3.31
C PHE A 18 -2.90 -5.11 4.53
N ILE A 19 -3.88 -5.38 5.37
CA ILE A 19 -3.70 -6.28 6.51
C ILE A 19 -3.35 -7.69 6.04
N LEU A 20 -4.07 -8.22 5.06
CA LEU A 20 -3.83 -9.57 4.54
C LEU A 20 -2.45 -9.71 3.88
N ILE A 21 -2.04 -8.72 3.08
CA ILE A 21 -0.71 -8.69 2.46
C ILE A 21 0.35 -8.55 3.55
N GLY A 22 0.15 -7.66 4.50
CA GLY A 22 1.07 -7.49 5.63
C GLY A 22 1.28 -8.77 6.44
N ILE A 23 0.22 -9.52 6.70
CA ILE A 23 0.31 -10.84 7.34
C ILE A 23 1.11 -11.81 6.47
N ASN A 24 0.92 -11.77 5.16
CA ASN A 24 1.61 -12.66 4.23
C ASN A 24 3.14 -12.43 4.22
N HIS A 25 3.61 -11.23 4.53
CA HIS A 25 5.05 -10.95 4.72
C HIS A 25 5.67 -11.81 5.82
N PHE A 26 4.89 -12.21 6.82
CA PHE A 26 5.34 -13.08 7.91
C PHE A 26 5.14 -14.56 7.63
N ILE A 27 4.11 -14.92 6.84
CA ILE A 27 3.80 -16.32 6.51
C ILE A 27 4.72 -16.85 5.42
N GLN A 28 5.02 -16.02 4.40
CA GLN A 28 5.83 -16.37 3.24
C GLN A 28 6.95 -15.35 3.00
N PRO A 29 7.87 -15.18 3.96
CA PRO A 29 8.88 -14.11 3.91
C PRO A 29 9.82 -14.23 2.71
N GLU A 30 10.09 -15.43 2.23
CA GLU A 30 11.03 -15.66 1.12
C GLU A 30 10.58 -14.97 -0.17
N ILE A 31 9.27 -14.93 -0.42
CA ILE A 31 8.68 -14.31 -1.61
C ILE A 31 9.00 -12.81 -1.64
N PHE A 32 8.85 -12.16 -0.51
CA PHE A 32 9.07 -10.71 -0.39
C PHE A 32 10.55 -10.36 -0.25
N ASN A 33 11.32 -11.17 0.48
CA ASN A 33 12.77 -10.99 0.61
C ASN A 33 13.46 -11.01 -0.76
N ALA A 34 12.99 -11.86 -1.67
CA ALA A 34 13.59 -12.05 -2.99
C ALA A 34 13.55 -10.80 -3.88
N ILE A 35 12.61 -9.88 -3.66
CA ILE A 35 12.44 -8.66 -4.46
C ILE A 35 13.05 -7.42 -3.81
N VAL A 36 13.54 -7.50 -2.58
CA VAL A 36 14.24 -6.38 -1.94
C VAL A 36 15.54 -6.10 -2.70
N PRO A 37 15.79 -4.83 -3.10
CA PRO A 37 17.02 -4.49 -3.79
C PRO A 37 18.26 -4.86 -2.97
N SER A 38 19.23 -5.49 -3.61
CA SER A 38 20.46 -5.97 -2.94
C SER A 38 21.28 -4.84 -2.30
N TYR A 39 21.23 -3.64 -2.88
CA TYR A 39 21.95 -2.48 -2.34
C TYR A 39 21.41 -1.97 -1.01
N LEU A 40 20.18 -2.33 -0.62
CA LEU A 40 19.63 -1.99 0.69
C LEU A 40 20.17 -2.90 1.80
N GLY A 41 20.62 -4.10 1.46
CA GLY A 41 20.97 -5.11 2.46
C GLY A 41 19.78 -5.51 3.33
N TRP A 42 19.97 -6.47 4.21
CA TRP A 42 18.98 -6.92 5.21
C TRP A 42 17.55 -7.10 4.70
N PRO A 43 17.31 -7.96 3.71
CA PRO A 43 15.99 -8.10 3.10
C PRO A 43 14.90 -8.47 4.10
N SER A 44 15.19 -9.31 5.09
CA SER A 44 14.23 -9.70 6.11
C SER A 44 13.80 -8.53 6.99
N PHE A 45 14.71 -7.60 7.30
CA PHE A 45 14.38 -6.40 8.07
C PHE A 45 13.35 -5.53 7.32
N TRP A 46 13.60 -5.25 6.05
CA TRP A 46 12.69 -4.45 5.22
C TRP A 46 11.37 -5.14 4.99
N ASN A 47 11.40 -6.45 4.75
CA ASN A 47 10.22 -7.28 4.58
C ASN A 47 9.31 -7.23 5.82
N TYR A 48 9.82 -7.60 6.99
CA TYR A 48 9.00 -7.64 8.20
C TYR A 48 8.55 -6.26 8.66
N THR A 49 9.39 -5.24 8.53
CA THR A 49 9.03 -3.86 8.87
C THR A 49 7.89 -3.36 7.99
N SER A 50 7.98 -3.54 6.67
CA SER A 50 6.91 -3.12 5.76
C SER A 50 5.62 -3.90 6.01
N GLY A 51 5.70 -5.21 6.24
CA GLY A 51 4.53 -6.02 6.58
C GLY A 51 3.85 -5.58 7.87
N ALA A 52 4.60 -5.27 8.91
CA ALA A 52 4.06 -4.73 10.16
C ALA A 52 3.38 -3.38 9.95
N MET A 53 3.99 -2.48 9.17
CA MET A 53 3.41 -1.19 8.82
C MET A 53 2.12 -1.33 8.01
N GLU A 54 2.07 -2.26 7.06
CA GLU A 54 0.85 -2.55 6.29
C GLU A 54 -0.31 -3.00 7.18
N ILE A 55 -0.03 -3.84 8.17
CA ILE A 55 -1.05 -4.30 9.14
C ILE A 55 -1.55 -3.12 9.97
N VAL A 56 -0.65 -2.37 10.59
CA VAL A 56 -1.01 -1.27 11.50
C VAL A 56 -1.74 -0.16 10.76
N PHE A 57 -1.21 0.29 9.63
CA PHE A 57 -1.81 1.39 8.87
C PHE A 57 -3.04 0.93 8.10
N GLY A 58 -3.10 -0.31 7.65
CA GLY A 58 -4.30 -0.90 7.07
C GLY A 58 -5.45 -0.91 8.07
N ALA A 59 -5.20 -1.34 9.29
CA ALA A 59 -6.18 -1.26 10.38
C ALA A 59 -6.56 0.18 10.71
N GLY A 60 -5.59 1.10 10.74
CA GLY A 60 -5.82 2.52 10.97
C GLY A 60 -6.70 3.18 9.90
N MET A 61 -6.62 2.74 8.65
CA MET A 61 -7.50 3.22 7.58
C MET A 61 -8.97 2.82 7.77
N MET A 62 -9.23 1.72 8.43
CA MET A 62 -10.59 1.23 8.68
C MET A 62 -11.31 2.06 9.75
N VAL A 63 -10.54 2.75 10.62
CA VAL A 63 -11.07 3.59 11.69
C VAL A 63 -11.17 5.04 11.24
N PRO A 64 -12.36 5.67 11.25
CA PRO A 64 -12.54 7.04 10.76
C PRO A 64 -11.61 8.07 11.40
N LEU A 65 -11.34 7.91 12.69
CA LEU A 65 -10.53 8.86 13.48
C LEU A 65 -9.05 8.88 13.04
N THR A 66 -8.51 7.75 12.62
CA THR A 66 -7.09 7.58 12.27
C THR A 66 -6.84 7.46 10.77
N ARG A 67 -7.89 7.36 9.96
CA ARG A 67 -7.83 7.06 8.53
C ARG A 67 -6.91 7.99 7.75
N ASN A 68 -7.04 9.29 7.93
CA ASN A 68 -6.26 10.26 7.17
C ASN A 68 -4.76 10.14 7.46
N TYR A 69 -4.37 9.93 8.70
CA TYR A 69 -2.97 9.71 9.07
C TYR A 69 -2.45 8.38 8.54
N ALA A 70 -3.22 7.31 8.73
CA ALA A 70 -2.87 5.98 8.23
C ALA A 70 -2.71 5.96 6.71
N ALA A 71 -3.60 6.60 5.97
CA ALA A 71 -3.53 6.69 4.52
C ALA A 71 -2.30 7.46 4.04
N ARG A 72 -1.91 8.55 4.71
CA ARG A 72 -0.69 9.30 4.40
C ARG A 72 0.56 8.47 4.65
N LEU A 73 0.60 7.73 5.75
CA LEU A 73 1.73 6.85 6.07
C LEU A 73 1.82 5.69 5.09
N LEU A 74 0.69 5.11 4.69
CA LEU A 74 0.65 4.10 3.63
C LEU A 74 1.08 4.64 2.27
N PHE A 75 0.72 5.87 1.94
CA PHE A 75 1.19 6.52 0.71
C PHE A 75 2.73 6.55 0.66
N VAL A 76 3.38 6.98 1.74
CA VAL A 76 4.85 6.99 1.84
C VAL A 76 5.40 5.57 1.76
N LEU A 77 4.81 4.63 2.48
CA LEU A 77 5.23 3.23 2.47
C LEU A 77 5.13 2.61 1.06
N VAL A 78 4.03 2.83 0.34
CA VAL A 78 3.83 2.32 -1.02
C VAL A 78 4.87 2.91 -1.98
N ILE A 79 5.23 4.19 -1.83
CA ILE A 79 6.32 4.79 -2.62
C ILE A 79 7.66 4.09 -2.32
N LEU A 80 7.98 3.84 -1.07
CA LEU A 80 9.20 3.11 -0.69
C LEU A 80 9.20 1.67 -1.21
N MET A 81 8.07 1.00 -1.16
CA MET A 81 7.89 -0.36 -1.70
C MET A 81 7.98 -0.40 -3.23
N SER A 82 7.82 0.73 -3.90
CA SER A 82 8.03 0.84 -5.35
C SER A 82 9.46 0.47 -5.76
N LEU A 83 10.43 0.63 -4.88
CA LEU A 83 11.82 0.20 -5.12
C LEU A 83 11.89 -1.32 -5.32
N ALA A 84 11.17 -2.11 -4.53
CA ALA A 84 11.11 -3.56 -4.69
C ALA A 84 10.39 -3.96 -5.99
N ASN A 85 9.29 -3.29 -6.31
CA ASN A 85 8.55 -3.51 -7.55
C ASN A 85 9.39 -3.17 -8.78
N LEU A 86 10.14 -2.08 -8.74
CA LEU A 86 11.07 -1.69 -9.81
C LEU A 86 12.22 -2.69 -9.95
N ASN A 87 12.81 -3.11 -8.83
CA ASN A 87 13.87 -4.12 -8.80
C ASN A 87 13.40 -5.44 -9.44
N MET A 88 12.18 -5.87 -9.12
CA MET A 88 11.60 -7.07 -9.70
C MET A 88 11.45 -6.97 -11.22
N TRP A 89 11.06 -5.81 -11.75
CA TRP A 89 10.91 -5.62 -13.18
C TRP A 89 12.26 -5.51 -13.91
N ILE A 90 13.16 -4.66 -13.41
CA ILE A 90 14.46 -4.42 -14.06
C ILE A 90 15.30 -5.69 -14.11
N ASN A 91 15.31 -6.49 -13.05
CA ASN A 91 16.11 -7.68 -12.92
C ASN A 91 15.36 -8.98 -13.25
N ASP A 92 14.13 -8.88 -13.76
CA ASP A 92 13.28 -10.02 -14.10
C ASP A 92 13.22 -11.08 -12.98
N LEU A 93 12.98 -10.60 -11.76
CA LEU A 93 12.92 -11.45 -10.58
C LEU A 93 11.57 -12.16 -10.49
N PRO A 94 11.51 -13.45 -10.19
CA PRO A 94 10.25 -14.14 -9.97
C PRO A 94 9.62 -13.70 -8.66
N PHE A 95 8.31 -13.60 -8.66
CA PHE A 95 7.50 -13.44 -7.46
C PHE A 95 6.66 -14.70 -7.26
N ASN A 96 6.86 -15.38 -6.13
CA ASN A 96 6.26 -16.69 -5.86
C ASN A 96 6.51 -17.72 -6.99
N GLY A 97 7.73 -17.75 -7.51
CA GLY A 97 8.16 -18.67 -8.58
C GLY A 97 7.67 -18.29 -9.98
N ILE A 98 6.93 -17.20 -10.13
CA ILE A 98 6.36 -16.75 -11.41
C ILE A 98 7.08 -15.49 -11.88
N ARG A 99 7.64 -15.55 -13.11
CA ARG A 99 8.17 -14.38 -13.80
C ARG A 99 7.03 -13.66 -14.50
N MET A 100 6.90 -12.36 -14.23
CA MET A 100 5.84 -11.55 -14.82
C MET A 100 6.23 -11.08 -16.22
N SER A 101 5.25 -11.07 -17.13
CA SER A 101 5.39 -10.44 -18.44
C SER A 101 5.49 -8.92 -18.31
N THR A 102 5.99 -8.25 -19.34
CA THR A 102 6.01 -6.78 -19.42
C THR A 102 4.62 -6.19 -19.23
N THR A 103 3.60 -6.79 -19.84
CA THR A 103 2.20 -6.36 -19.67
C THR A 103 1.76 -6.44 -18.23
N ALA A 104 2.10 -7.53 -17.51
CA ALA A 104 1.76 -7.68 -16.09
C ALA A 104 2.44 -6.61 -15.24
N HIS A 105 3.70 -6.26 -15.50
CA HIS A 105 4.39 -5.17 -14.79
C HIS A 105 3.72 -3.83 -15.06
N ILE A 106 3.35 -3.52 -16.30
CA ILE A 106 2.65 -2.28 -16.65
C ILE A 106 1.32 -2.18 -15.90
N VAL A 107 0.52 -3.25 -15.88
CA VAL A 107 -0.75 -3.29 -15.14
C VAL A 107 -0.53 -3.05 -13.64
N ARG A 108 0.50 -3.67 -13.04
CA ARG A 108 0.84 -3.44 -11.63
C ARG A 108 1.17 -1.98 -11.34
N TRP A 109 1.93 -1.32 -12.20
CA TRP A 109 2.28 0.08 -12.04
C TRP A 109 1.07 1.00 -12.20
N ILE A 110 0.17 0.70 -13.14
CA ILE A 110 -1.10 1.45 -13.29
C ILE A 110 -1.93 1.33 -12.02
N ILE A 111 -2.11 0.11 -11.49
CA ILE A 111 -2.83 -0.13 -10.24
C ILE A 111 -2.19 0.62 -9.08
N GLN A 112 -0.86 0.64 -9.01
CA GLN A 112 -0.13 1.34 -7.97
C GLN A 112 -0.34 2.86 -8.03
N PHE A 113 -0.35 3.48 -9.20
CA PHE A 113 -0.65 4.89 -9.34
C PHE A 113 -2.08 5.23 -8.93
N ILE A 114 -3.05 4.38 -9.29
CA ILE A 114 -4.44 4.52 -8.85
C ILE A 114 -4.51 4.42 -7.32
N LEU A 115 -3.84 3.44 -6.72
CA LEU A 115 -3.78 3.26 -5.28
C LEU A 115 -3.19 4.49 -4.59
N LEU A 116 -2.09 5.04 -5.09
CA LEU A 116 -1.48 6.26 -4.55
C LEU A 116 -2.44 7.44 -4.58
N ALA A 117 -3.19 7.62 -5.68
CA ALA A 117 -4.20 8.68 -5.79
C ALA A 117 -5.34 8.48 -4.75
N VAL A 118 -5.81 7.26 -4.56
CA VAL A 118 -6.85 6.94 -3.57
C VAL A 118 -6.33 7.18 -2.15
N LEU A 119 -5.08 6.82 -1.85
CA LEU A 119 -4.48 7.08 -0.54
C LEU A 119 -4.36 8.58 -0.25
N LEU A 120 -4.02 9.40 -1.24
CA LEU A 120 -4.01 10.86 -1.09
C LEU A 120 -5.41 11.42 -0.82
N TRP A 121 -6.42 10.87 -1.46
CA TRP A 121 -7.80 11.25 -1.21
C TRP A 121 -8.28 10.82 0.19
N LEU A 122 -7.99 9.60 0.61
CA LEU A 122 -8.29 9.13 1.97
C LEU A 122 -7.52 9.91 3.03
N GLY A 123 -6.29 10.31 2.72
CA GLY A 123 -5.44 11.13 3.57
C GLY A 123 -5.83 12.61 3.63
N GLU A 124 -6.87 13.01 2.92
CA GLU A 124 -7.33 14.40 2.82
C GLU A 124 -6.28 15.37 2.30
N VAL A 125 -5.36 14.89 1.49
CA VAL A 125 -4.38 15.72 0.80
C VAL A 125 -4.97 16.33 -0.48
N ILE A 126 -5.81 15.55 -1.17
CA ILE A 126 -6.56 15.97 -2.36
C ILE A 126 -8.07 15.75 -2.12
N GLY A 127 -8.90 16.48 -2.86
CA GLY A 127 -10.36 16.33 -2.78
C GLY A 127 -10.97 16.71 -1.43
N LYS A 128 -10.27 17.53 -0.65
CA LYS A 128 -10.84 18.11 0.57
C LYS A 128 -11.93 19.10 0.16
N SER A 129 -13.19 18.81 0.51
CA SER A 129 -14.26 19.76 0.37
C SER A 129 -14.01 20.94 1.32
N THR A 130 -13.74 22.12 0.76
CA THR A 130 -13.83 23.35 1.53
C THR A 130 -15.31 23.57 1.80
N SER A 131 -15.79 23.09 2.94
CA SER A 131 -17.03 23.64 3.47
C SER A 131 -16.71 25.07 3.86
N THR A 132 -17.07 26.00 3.00
CA THR A 132 -17.16 27.41 3.37
C THR A 132 -18.18 27.48 4.48
N SER A 133 -17.70 27.63 5.71
CA SER A 133 -18.56 28.09 6.79
C SER A 133 -18.91 29.53 6.44
N GLU A 134 -20.02 29.72 5.74
CA GLU A 134 -20.67 31.01 5.72
C GLU A 134 -21.18 31.26 7.14
N VAL A 135 -20.60 32.24 7.77
CA VAL A 135 -21.09 32.87 9.01
C VAL A 135 -22.24 33.79 8.66
#